data_c77bdf31f852c995845866e5b7174609
#
_entry.id   c77bdf31f852c995845866e5b7174609
#
_cell.length_a   1.000
_cell.length_b   1.000
_cell.length_c   1.000
_cell.angle_alpha   90.00
_cell.angle_beta   90.00
_cell.angle_gamma   90.00
#
_symmetry.space_group_name_H-M   'P 1'
#
loop_
_entity.id
_entity.type
_entity.pdbx_description
1 polymer ?
#
loop_
_entity_poly.entity_id
_entity_poly.type
_entity_poly.pdbx_seq_one_letter_code
_entity_poly.pdbx_strand_id
1 'polypeptide(L)'
;EPDETIADFLDRNHFGRSFRENYFLPMIGAIWSCSVEQMLEFPIQTMVRFCHNHGLLQIQNRPQWLTIQGGSREYVKRIVRALEESHVTIKRENVLCVNAAQNGVSAEVISASGVASFDEVVMACHSDQALTLLHGIDQEAQNILAAIPYQKNRAILHTDTDFLPMTKRCWAAWNYTAQSDTVPTSKQHVSVNYLINRLQPLPKALQDTQIIVSLNPSSEPKPKLVQQEIQYSHPVFDMKAIQAQKALPLIQGSSSIWYCGAWT
;
A
#
# COMPACT_ATOMS: atom_id res chain seq x y z
N GLU A 1 -21.17 7.34 13.39
CA GLU A 1 -20.47 8.50 13.97
C GLU A 1 -19.12 8.69 13.24
N PRO A 2 -18.58 9.93 13.15
CA PRO A 2 -17.38 10.19 12.37
C PRO A 2 -16.12 9.43 12.83
N ASP A 3 -16.06 9.12 14.12
CA ASP A 3 -14.90 8.51 14.77
C ASP A 3 -15.17 7.06 15.23
N GLU A 4 -16.25 6.44 14.71
CA GLU A 4 -16.59 5.05 15.02
C GLU A 4 -15.58 4.12 14.36
N THR A 5 -14.99 3.21 15.15
CA THR A 5 -14.08 2.18 14.64
C THR A 5 -14.85 1.03 13.98
N ILE A 6 -14.15 0.20 13.21
CA ILE A 6 -14.73 -1.04 12.68
C ILE A 6 -15.16 -1.97 13.82
N ALA A 7 -14.41 -2.04 14.93
CA ALA A 7 -14.79 -2.82 16.10
C ALA A 7 -16.14 -2.35 16.67
N ASP A 8 -16.27 -1.06 16.95
CA ASP A 8 -17.49 -0.47 17.51
C ASP A 8 -18.70 -0.71 16.61
N PHE A 9 -18.52 -0.53 15.30
CA PHE A 9 -19.56 -0.76 14.28
C PHE A 9 -20.04 -2.22 14.27
N LEU A 10 -19.11 -3.17 14.30
CA LEU A 10 -19.43 -4.60 14.32
C LEU A 10 -20.17 -4.99 15.60
N ASP A 11 -19.74 -4.47 16.75
CA ASP A 11 -20.33 -4.77 18.05
C ASP A 11 -21.72 -4.15 18.19
N ARG A 12 -21.86 -2.87 17.85
CA ARG A 12 -23.13 -2.14 17.92
C ARG A 12 -24.21 -2.77 17.04
N ASN A 13 -23.83 -3.32 15.89
CA ASN A 13 -24.77 -3.98 14.96
C ASN A 13 -24.87 -5.49 15.19
N HIS A 14 -24.24 -6.04 16.21
CA HIS A 14 -24.31 -7.45 16.60
C HIS A 14 -23.94 -8.43 15.46
N PHE A 15 -22.97 -8.07 14.62
CA PHE A 15 -22.50 -8.97 13.58
C PHE A 15 -21.90 -10.24 14.19
N GLY A 16 -22.38 -11.40 13.71
CA GLY A 16 -21.94 -12.70 14.22
C GLY A 16 -20.49 -13.06 13.87
N ARG A 17 -19.89 -13.95 14.66
CA ARG A 17 -18.50 -14.39 14.52
C ARG A 17 -18.17 -14.85 13.09
N SER A 18 -19.04 -15.63 12.47
CA SER A 18 -18.81 -16.17 11.11
C SER A 18 -18.67 -15.05 10.06
N PHE A 19 -19.50 -14.00 10.14
CA PHE A 19 -19.37 -12.86 9.25
C PHE A 19 -18.05 -12.10 9.49
N ARG A 20 -17.71 -11.85 10.75
CA ARG A 20 -16.49 -11.11 11.12
C ARG A 20 -15.23 -11.86 10.67
N GLU A 21 -15.08 -13.13 11.10
CA GLU A 21 -13.81 -13.87 10.98
C GLU A 21 -13.64 -14.58 9.62
N ASN A 22 -14.75 -15.00 8.98
CA ASN A 22 -14.66 -15.78 7.74
C ASN A 22 -14.91 -14.96 6.47
N TYR A 23 -15.36 -13.71 6.61
CA TYR A 23 -15.66 -12.86 5.44
C TYR A 23 -15.11 -11.45 5.58
N PHE A 24 -15.58 -10.67 6.55
CA PHE A 24 -15.36 -9.23 6.58
C PHE A 24 -13.91 -8.87 6.90
N LEU A 25 -13.37 -9.33 8.02
CA LEU A 25 -12.00 -9.02 8.45
C LEU A 25 -10.94 -9.57 7.48
N PRO A 26 -11.05 -10.82 6.96
CA PRO A 26 -10.16 -11.29 5.91
C PRO A 26 -10.19 -10.44 4.63
N MET A 27 -11.37 -10.01 4.21
CA MET A 27 -11.53 -9.19 3.01
C MET A 27 -10.82 -7.83 3.16
N ILE A 28 -11.08 -7.14 4.24
CA ILE A 28 -10.47 -5.82 4.48
C ILE A 28 -8.97 -5.93 4.77
N GLY A 29 -8.56 -6.94 5.54
CA GLY A 29 -7.15 -7.22 5.78
C GLY A 29 -6.36 -7.53 4.51
N ALA A 30 -6.99 -8.20 3.53
CA ALA A 30 -6.40 -8.44 2.22
C ALA A 30 -6.24 -7.15 1.39
N ILE A 31 -7.11 -6.16 1.58
CA ILE A 31 -7.07 -4.87 0.88
C ILE A 31 -5.93 -3.99 1.44
N TRP A 32 -5.84 -3.87 2.77
CA TRP A 32 -4.88 -2.98 3.43
C TRP A 32 -3.60 -3.66 3.90
N SER A 33 -3.50 -4.99 3.76
CA SER A 33 -2.31 -5.77 4.17
C SER A 33 -1.93 -5.59 5.64
N CYS A 34 -2.93 -5.39 6.50
CA CYS A 34 -2.78 -5.18 7.94
C CYS A 34 -3.26 -6.38 8.73
N SER A 35 -2.89 -6.47 10.01
CA SER A 35 -3.44 -7.46 10.94
C SER A 35 -4.92 -7.19 11.23
N VAL A 36 -5.64 -8.23 11.67
CA VAL A 36 -7.04 -8.09 12.09
C VAL A 36 -7.18 -7.06 13.23
N GLU A 37 -6.25 -7.05 14.18
CA GLU A 37 -6.24 -6.11 15.30
C GLU A 37 -6.14 -4.66 14.82
N GLN A 38 -5.21 -4.37 13.91
CA GLN A 38 -5.09 -3.05 13.30
C GLN A 38 -6.34 -2.64 12.52
N MET A 39 -6.96 -3.59 11.78
CA MET A 39 -8.18 -3.32 11.03
C MET A 39 -9.35 -2.92 11.92
N LEU A 40 -9.47 -3.49 13.11
CA LEU A 40 -10.53 -3.16 14.06
C LEU A 40 -10.47 -1.71 14.56
N GLU A 41 -9.28 -1.10 14.59
CA GLU A 41 -9.06 0.29 14.95
C GLU A 41 -9.30 1.29 13.80
N PHE A 42 -9.53 0.81 12.57
CA PHE A 42 -9.78 1.70 11.43
C PHE A 42 -11.15 2.37 11.56
N PRO A 43 -11.27 3.64 11.13
CA PRO A 43 -12.57 4.31 11.02
C PRO A 43 -13.48 3.57 10.04
N ILE A 44 -14.68 3.17 10.48
CA ILE A 44 -15.66 2.50 9.60
C ILE A 44 -16.02 3.35 8.38
N GLN A 45 -16.00 4.68 8.53
CA GLN A 45 -16.30 5.62 7.45
C GLN A 45 -15.31 5.51 6.28
N THR A 46 -14.02 5.34 6.58
CA THR A 46 -12.97 5.13 5.56
C THR A 46 -13.21 3.83 4.79
N MET A 47 -13.54 2.77 5.52
CA MET A 47 -13.88 1.46 4.94
C MET A 47 -15.12 1.55 4.04
N VAL A 48 -16.21 2.18 4.51
CA VAL A 48 -17.45 2.33 3.73
C VAL A 48 -17.20 3.15 2.47
N ARG A 49 -16.46 4.27 2.58
CA ARG A 49 -16.10 5.11 1.42
C ARG A 49 -15.29 4.32 0.39
N PHE A 50 -14.30 3.56 0.84
CA PHE A 50 -13.51 2.70 -0.03
C PHE A 50 -14.40 1.68 -0.74
N CYS A 51 -15.22 0.94 -0.01
CA CYS A 51 -16.11 -0.06 -0.60
C CYS A 51 -17.11 0.55 -1.58
N HIS A 52 -17.65 1.73 -1.27
CA HIS A 52 -18.54 2.47 -2.17
C HIS A 52 -17.82 2.85 -3.47
N ASN A 53 -16.65 3.49 -3.37
CA ASN A 53 -15.88 3.95 -4.52
C ASN A 53 -15.42 2.81 -5.45
N HIS A 54 -15.21 1.62 -4.89
CA HIS A 54 -14.78 0.44 -5.64
C HIS A 54 -15.94 -0.49 -6.04
N GLY A 55 -17.19 -0.11 -5.78
CA GLY A 55 -18.37 -0.90 -6.11
C GLY A 55 -18.49 -2.22 -5.34
N LEU A 56 -17.77 -2.36 -4.20
CA LEU A 56 -17.77 -3.60 -3.40
C LEU A 56 -19.06 -3.82 -2.61
N LEU A 57 -19.87 -2.75 -2.42
CA LEU A 57 -21.19 -2.82 -1.77
C LEU A 57 -22.30 -3.21 -2.76
N GLN A 58 -22.00 -3.31 -4.05
CA GLN A 58 -22.98 -3.62 -5.08
C GLN A 58 -23.05 -5.14 -5.30
N ILE A 59 -24.28 -5.68 -5.37
CA ILE A 59 -24.53 -7.07 -5.74
C ILE A 59 -24.64 -7.21 -7.26
N GLN A 60 -25.28 -6.22 -7.90
CA GLN A 60 -25.47 -6.16 -9.35
C GLN A 60 -24.72 -4.96 -9.95
N ASN A 61 -24.47 -4.99 -11.25
CA ASN A 61 -23.80 -3.91 -11.98
C ASN A 61 -22.42 -3.52 -11.38
N ARG A 62 -21.67 -4.50 -10.91
CA ARG A 62 -20.31 -4.27 -10.40
C ARG A 62 -19.42 -3.69 -11.50
N PRO A 63 -18.54 -2.74 -11.17
CA PRO A 63 -17.62 -2.19 -12.14
C PRO A 63 -16.68 -3.27 -12.70
N GLN A 64 -16.43 -3.23 -14.00
CA GLN A 64 -15.41 -4.07 -14.62
C GLN A 64 -14.03 -3.60 -14.17
N TRP A 65 -13.29 -4.47 -13.50
CA TRP A 65 -11.91 -4.19 -13.15
C TRP A 65 -11.01 -4.31 -14.39
N LEU A 66 -10.13 -3.33 -14.55
CA LEU A 66 -9.20 -3.24 -15.66
C LEU A 66 -7.77 -3.28 -15.15
N THR A 67 -6.86 -3.77 -16.00
CA THR A 67 -5.42 -3.73 -15.76
C THR A 67 -4.69 -3.26 -17.02
N ILE A 68 -3.46 -2.78 -16.85
CA ILE A 68 -2.65 -2.32 -17.98
C ILE A 68 -2.00 -3.53 -18.63
N GLN A 69 -2.24 -3.70 -19.92
CA GLN A 69 -1.60 -4.76 -20.70
C GLN A 69 -0.07 -4.62 -20.64
N GLY A 70 0.63 -5.68 -20.25
CA GLY A 70 2.07 -5.67 -20.05
C GLY A 70 2.52 -5.18 -18.66
N GLY A 71 1.55 -4.81 -17.78
CA GLY A 71 1.78 -4.36 -16.41
C GLY A 71 2.09 -2.86 -16.30
N SER A 72 2.20 -2.38 -15.06
CA SER A 72 2.39 -0.95 -14.76
C SER A 72 3.65 -0.33 -15.38
N ARG A 73 4.68 -1.13 -15.66
CA ARG A 73 5.89 -0.67 -16.36
C ARG A 73 5.60 0.00 -17.71
N GLU A 74 4.49 -0.34 -18.37
CA GLU A 74 4.16 0.22 -19.69
C GLU A 74 3.69 1.68 -19.59
N TYR A 75 2.91 2.04 -18.57
CA TYR A 75 2.59 3.45 -18.36
C TYR A 75 3.82 4.24 -17.84
N VAL A 76 4.65 3.61 -16.99
CA VAL A 76 5.90 4.26 -16.51
C VAL A 76 6.82 4.60 -17.69
N LYS A 77 7.02 3.68 -18.64
CA LYS A 77 7.80 3.96 -19.86
C LYS A 77 7.24 5.14 -20.66
N ARG A 78 5.91 5.24 -20.77
CA ARG A 78 5.27 6.35 -21.50
C ARG A 78 5.46 7.68 -20.78
N ILE A 79 5.32 7.68 -19.44
CA ILE A 79 5.59 8.89 -18.63
C ILE A 79 7.05 9.31 -18.77
N VAL A 80 8.01 8.38 -18.62
CA VAL A 80 9.44 8.67 -18.77
C VAL A 80 9.72 9.30 -20.13
N ARG A 81 9.21 8.72 -21.22
CA ARG A 81 9.37 9.30 -22.56
C ARG A 81 8.81 10.71 -22.66
N ALA A 82 7.61 10.96 -22.16
CA ALA A 82 6.99 12.28 -22.19
C ALA A 82 7.80 13.31 -21.38
N LEU A 83 8.38 12.91 -20.25
CA LEU A 83 9.25 13.76 -19.45
C LEU A 83 10.56 14.10 -20.19
N GLU A 84 11.19 13.09 -20.83
CA GLU A 84 12.39 13.27 -21.64
C GLU A 84 12.14 14.22 -22.85
N GLU A 85 11.02 14.04 -23.54
CA GLU A 85 10.57 14.92 -24.63
C GLU A 85 10.31 16.37 -24.15
N SER A 86 9.95 16.54 -22.89
CA SER A 86 9.77 17.84 -22.23
C SER A 86 11.04 18.37 -21.56
N HIS A 87 12.21 17.79 -21.89
CA HIS A 87 13.52 18.16 -21.34
C HIS A 87 13.65 18.07 -19.82
N VAL A 88 12.85 17.22 -19.18
CA VAL A 88 12.97 16.91 -17.73
C VAL A 88 14.16 16.00 -17.49
N THR A 89 15.03 16.38 -16.57
CA THR A 89 16.18 15.56 -16.17
C THR A 89 15.72 14.44 -15.22
N ILE A 90 15.95 13.18 -15.60
CA ILE A 90 15.67 12.01 -14.76
C ILE A 90 16.99 11.44 -14.24
N LYS A 91 17.18 11.44 -12.93
CA LYS A 91 18.34 10.84 -12.25
C LYS A 91 17.94 9.60 -11.47
N ARG A 92 18.80 8.56 -11.49
CA ARG A 92 18.62 7.32 -10.72
C ARG A 92 19.70 7.23 -9.67
N GLU A 93 19.51 7.99 -8.60
CA GLU A 93 20.46 8.06 -7.49
C GLU A 93 19.73 8.19 -6.16
N ASN A 94 20.40 7.83 -5.09
CA ASN A 94 19.86 7.98 -3.75
C ASN A 94 20.00 9.44 -3.29
N VAL A 95 18.89 10.03 -2.86
CA VAL A 95 18.89 11.27 -2.11
C VAL A 95 19.31 10.97 -0.67
N LEU A 96 20.25 11.76 -0.16
CA LEU A 96 20.82 11.60 1.18
C LEU A 96 20.16 12.55 2.18
N CYS A 97 19.80 13.76 1.72
CA CYS A 97 19.23 14.80 2.55
C CYS A 97 18.48 15.81 1.67
N VAL A 98 17.47 16.46 2.22
CA VAL A 98 16.76 17.59 1.63
C VAL A 98 16.69 18.70 2.68
N ASN A 99 17.34 19.82 2.41
CA ASN A 99 17.24 21.04 3.23
C ASN A 99 16.07 21.87 2.72
N ALA A 100 15.09 22.11 3.57
CA ALA A 100 13.96 22.97 3.25
C ALA A 100 14.39 24.44 3.09
N ALA A 101 13.69 25.20 2.26
CA ALA A 101 13.99 26.61 2.02
C ALA A 101 13.87 27.43 3.31
N GLN A 102 14.85 28.29 3.59
CA GLN A 102 14.88 29.14 4.77
C GLN A 102 15.45 30.53 4.42
N ASN A 103 14.87 31.57 5.01
CA ASN A 103 15.38 32.94 4.92
C ASN A 103 15.70 33.44 3.48
N GLY A 104 14.89 33.03 2.49
CA GLY A 104 15.07 33.36 1.08
C GLY A 104 16.12 32.50 0.36
N VAL A 105 16.64 31.46 0.98
CA VAL A 105 17.50 30.45 0.35
C VAL A 105 16.61 29.33 -0.20
N SER A 106 16.82 28.91 -1.45
CA SER A 106 16.11 27.81 -2.11
C SER A 106 16.27 26.49 -1.37
N ALA A 107 15.34 25.57 -1.60
CA ALA A 107 15.49 24.21 -1.09
C ALA A 107 16.67 23.49 -1.79
N GLU A 108 17.37 22.65 -1.06
CA GLU A 108 18.52 21.90 -1.57
C GLU A 108 18.30 20.40 -1.48
N VAL A 109 18.65 19.70 -2.54
CA VAL A 109 18.68 18.24 -2.58
C VAL A 109 20.12 17.76 -2.64
N ILE A 110 20.51 16.97 -1.66
CA ILE A 110 21.87 16.40 -1.51
C ILE A 110 21.81 14.93 -1.92
N SER A 111 22.62 14.55 -2.88
CA SER A 111 22.76 13.19 -3.37
C SER A 111 24.22 12.79 -3.54
N ALA A 112 24.49 11.59 -3.99
CA ALA A 112 25.85 11.14 -4.28
C ALA A 112 26.54 11.98 -5.39
N SER A 113 25.76 12.62 -6.28
CA SER A 113 26.27 13.48 -7.36
C SER A 113 26.54 14.93 -6.92
N GLY A 114 26.24 15.29 -5.67
CA GLY A 114 26.47 16.62 -5.09
C GLY A 114 25.19 17.29 -4.60
N VAL A 115 25.23 18.62 -4.50
CA VAL A 115 24.11 19.46 -4.04
C VAL A 115 23.47 20.15 -5.25
N ALA A 116 22.14 20.15 -5.30
CA ALA A 116 21.37 20.89 -6.30
C ALA A 116 20.29 21.71 -5.60
N SER A 117 20.14 23.00 -6.00
CA SER A 117 19.14 23.91 -5.46
C SER A 117 17.91 23.95 -6.36
N PHE A 118 16.73 24.04 -5.76
CA PHE A 118 15.44 24.05 -6.44
C PHE A 118 14.51 25.08 -5.80
N ASP A 119 13.64 25.69 -6.61
CA ASP A 119 12.59 26.60 -6.13
C ASP A 119 11.57 25.85 -5.28
N GLU A 120 11.23 24.61 -5.68
CA GLU A 120 10.26 23.74 -5.02
C GLU A 120 10.74 22.29 -5.06
N VAL A 121 10.48 21.54 -4.00
CA VAL A 121 10.77 20.10 -3.90
C VAL A 121 9.50 19.32 -3.56
N VAL A 122 9.19 18.26 -4.32
CA VAL A 122 8.08 17.36 -4.05
C VAL A 122 8.61 16.05 -3.48
N MET A 123 8.29 15.77 -2.23
CA MET A 123 8.60 14.51 -1.56
C MET A 123 7.56 13.46 -1.95
N ALA A 124 7.91 12.57 -2.89
CA ALA A 124 7.03 11.51 -3.41
C ALA A 124 7.37 10.13 -2.83
N CYS A 125 7.99 10.08 -1.67
CA CYS A 125 8.32 8.88 -0.92
C CYS A 125 7.36 8.67 0.26
N HIS A 126 7.57 7.63 1.07
CA HIS A 126 6.82 7.43 2.31
C HIS A 126 7.01 8.60 3.29
N SER A 127 6.01 8.89 4.14
CA SER A 127 6.11 9.98 5.11
C SER A 127 7.24 9.80 6.13
N ASP A 128 7.51 8.57 6.58
CA ASP A 128 8.62 8.23 7.47
C ASP A 128 9.99 8.44 6.77
N GLN A 129 10.08 8.12 5.49
CA GLN A 129 11.26 8.40 4.68
C GLN A 129 11.45 9.90 4.45
N ALA A 130 10.37 10.62 4.13
CA ALA A 130 10.39 12.07 4.01
C ALA A 130 10.89 12.73 5.30
N LEU A 131 10.35 12.30 6.46
CA LEU A 131 10.78 12.78 7.76
C LEU A 131 12.27 12.52 8.05
N THR A 132 12.80 11.39 7.59
CA THR A 132 14.22 11.06 7.74
C THR A 132 15.13 11.90 6.85
N LEU A 133 14.67 12.25 5.65
CA LEU A 133 15.45 12.98 4.66
C LEU A 133 15.40 14.50 4.86
N LEU A 134 14.31 15.04 5.43
CA LEU A 134 14.05 16.47 5.50
C LEU A 134 14.71 17.12 6.73
N HIS A 135 15.37 18.24 6.48
CA HIS A 135 15.91 19.14 7.49
C HIS A 135 15.33 20.55 7.33
N GLY A 136 15.14 21.25 8.44
CA GLY A 136 14.66 22.62 8.43
C GLY A 136 13.15 22.79 8.27
N ILE A 137 12.37 21.72 8.36
CA ILE A 137 10.91 21.78 8.43
C ILE A 137 10.46 22.10 9.88
N ASP A 138 9.28 22.71 10.00
CA ASP A 138 8.70 23.06 11.30
C ASP A 138 8.17 21.83 12.06
N GLN A 139 7.80 22.05 13.33
CA GLN A 139 7.30 21.00 14.20
C GLN A 139 5.94 20.45 13.76
N GLU A 140 5.11 21.25 13.11
CA GLU A 140 3.81 20.82 12.59
C GLU A 140 4.00 19.81 11.46
N ALA A 141 4.87 20.10 10.52
CA ALA A 141 5.22 19.18 9.44
C ALA A 141 5.81 17.86 9.99
N GLN A 142 6.72 17.94 10.96
CA GLN A 142 7.27 16.76 11.61
C GLN A 142 6.19 15.89 12.25
N ASN A 143 5.26 16.51 12.97
CA ASN A 143 4.16 15.81 13.66
C ASN A 143 3.22 15.12 12.66
N ILE A 144 2.86 15.79 11.55
CA ILE A 144 1.99 15.23 10.51
C ILE A 144 2.67 14.04 9.82
N LEU A 145 3.93 14.18 9.42
CA LEU A 145 4.67 13.10 8.76
C LEU A 145 4.87 11.88 9.68
N ALA A 146 5.13 12.12 10.97
CA ALA A 146 5.32 11.07 11.97
C ALA A 146 4.04 10.33 12.36
N ALA A 147 2.86 10.93 12.11
CA ALA A 147 1.58 10.36 12.53
C ALA A 147 1.09 9.22 11.63
N ILE A 148 1.78 8.92 10.53
CA ILE A 148 1.42 7.86 9.60
C ILE A 148 2.34 6.66 9.80
N PRO A 149 1.88 5.59 10.49
CA PRO A 149 2.68 4.40 10.70
C PRO A 149 2.74 3.52 9.44
N TYR A 150 3.78 2.69 9.36
CA TYR A 150 3.97 1.75 8.26
C TYR A 150 4.05 0.31 8.75
N GLN A 151 3.27 -0.56 8.12
CA GLN A 151 3.31 -2.00 8.32
C GLN A 151 4.29 -2.64 7.33
N LYS A 152 5.28 -3.37 7.85
CA LYS A 152 6.17 -4.19 7.01
C LYS A 152 5.44 -5.42 6.51
N ASN A 153 5.59 -5.71 5.22
CA ASN A 153 4.95 -6.83 4.55
C ASN A 153 5.99 -7.56 3.70
N ARG A 154 6.01 -8.88 3.82
CA ARG A 154 6.87 -9.76 3.04
C ARG A 154 6.09 -10.30 1.85
N ALA A 155 6.55 -10.05 0.63
CA ALA A 155 5.97 -10.56 -0.59
C ALA A 155 6.92 -11.55 -1.26
N ILE A 156 6.42 -12.73 -1.62
CA ILE A 156 7.19 -13.78 -2.30
C ILE A 156 6.56 -14.07 -3.65
N LEU A 157 7.32 -13.88 -4.72
CA LEU A 157 6.96 -14.32 -6.08
C LEU A 157 7.40 -15.76 -6.28
N HIS A 158 6.47 -16.65 -6.54
CA HIS A 158 6.74 -18.10 -6.69
C HIS A 158 5.74 -18.80 -7.61
N THR A 159 5.99 -20.09 -7.87
CA THR A 159 5.14 -20.95 -8.68
C THR A 159 4.61 -22.17 -7.91
N ASP A 160 4.66 -22.15 -6.58
CA ASP A 160 4.20 -23.24 -5.71
C ASP A 160 2.67 -23.21 -5.57
N THR A 161 1.99 -24.11 -6.25
CA THR A 161 0.52 -24.19 -6.26
C THR A 161 -0.09 -24.74 -4.97
N ASP A 162 0.72 -25.22 -4.02
CA ASP A 162 0.23 -25.64 -2.70
C ASP A 162 -0.33 -24.45 -1.88
N PHE A 163 -0.04 -23.21 -2.31
CA PHE A 163 -0.59 -21.96 -1.77
C PHE A 163 -1.96 -21.58 -2.32
N LEU A 164 -2.50 -22.36 -3.23
CA LEU A 164 -3.84 -22.18 -3.78
C LEU A 164 -4.80 -23.25 -3.21
N PRO A 165 -6.12 -23.02 -3.24
CA PRO A 165 -7.09 -24.02 -2.83
C PRO A 165 -6.89 -25.35 -3.57
N MET A 166 -7.07 -26.49 -2.87
CA MET A 166 -6.94 -27.82 -3.48
C MET A 166 -7.85 -27.99 -4.70
N THR A 167 -9.02 -27.43 -4.67
CA THR A 167 -9.98 -27.47 -5.78
C THR A 167 -9.74 -26.31 -6.74
N LYS A 168 -9.24 -26.57 -7.95
CA LYS A 168 -8.96 -25.56 -8.97
C LYS A 168 -10.14 -24.64 -9.29
N ARG A 169 -11.38 -25.13 -9.18
CA ARG A 169 -12.61 -24.32 -9.36
C ARG A 169 -12.75 -23.20 -8.33
N CYS A 170 -12.11 -23.33 -7.16
CA CYS A 170 -12.11 -22.32 -6.10
C CYS A 170 -10.98 -21.30 -6.25
N TRP A 171 -10.07 -21.46 -7.22
CA TRP A 171 -9.01 -20.50 -7.44
C TRP A 171 -9.59 -19.14 -7.83
N ALA A 172 -9.26 -18.13 -7.08
CA ALA A 172 -9.63 -16.75 -7.33
C ALA A 172 -8.39 -15.91 -7.67
N ALA A 173 -8.59 -14.66 -8.08
CA ALA A 173 -7.48 -13.72 -8.23
C ALA A 173 -6.78 -13.46 -6.89
N TRP A 174 -7.54 -13.42 -5.80
CA TRP A 174 -7.08 -13.27 -4.42
C TRP A 174 -7.55 -14.49 -3.63
N ASN A 175 -6.63 -15.24 -3.06
CA ASN A 175 -6.91 -16.42 -2.26
C ASN A 175 -6.41 -16.16 -0.84
N TYR A 176 -7.34 -16.01 0.09
CA TYR A 176 -7.04 -15.84 1.50
C TYR A 176 -6.76 -17.21 2.14
N THR A 177 -5.72 -17.27 2.97
CA THR A 177 -5.40 -18.44 3.77
C THR A 177 -5.48 -18.06 5.25
N ALA A 178 -6.42 -18.69 5.99
CA ALA A 178 -6.46 -18.58 7.43
C ALA A 178 -5.30 -19.37 8.04
N GLN A 179 -4.65 -18.80 9.05
CA GLN A 179 -3.74 -19.57 9.90
C GLN A 179 -4.56 -20.48 10.82
N SER A 180 -3.97 -21.62 11.22
CA SER A 180 -4.65 -22.61 12.05
C SER A 180 -5.14 -22.01 13.38
N ASP A 181 -6.20 -22.61 13.96
CA ASP A 181 -6.92 -22.18 15.18
C ASP A 181 -6.06 -22.04 16.46
N THR A 182 -4.75 -22.32 16.38
CA THR A 182 -3.83 -22.29 17.54
C THR A 182 -3.28 -20.90 17.87
N VAL A 183 -3.44 -19.92 16.97
CA VAL A 183 -3.00 -18.54 17.20
C VAL A 183 -4.23 -17.64 17.37
N PRO A 184 -4.30 -16.76 18.40
CA PRO A 184 -5.41 -15.82 18.56
C PRO A 184 -5.62 -15.01 17.27
N THR A 185 -6.86 -14.97 16.79
CA THR A 185 -7.26 -14.33 15.52
C THR A 185 -6.79 -12.86 15.45
N SER A 186 -6.74 -12.17 16.58
CA SER A 186 -6.34 -10.75 16.67
C SER A 186 -4.89 -10.48 16.29
N LYS A 187 -3.97 -11.45 16.48
CA LYS A 187 -2.53 -11.31 16.18
C LYS A 187 -2.12 -11.91 14.83
N GLN A 188 -3.07 -12.43 14.09
CA GLN A 188 -2.77 -13.07 12.81
C GLN A 188 -2.58 -12.00 11.73
N HIS A 189 -1.42 -12.04 11.06
CA HIS A 189 -1.27 -11.34 9.79
C HIS A 189 -2.15 -12.00 8.73
N VAL A 190 -2.83 -11.19 7.96
CA VAL A 190 -3.61 -11.69 6.82
C VAL A 190 -2.63 -12.20 5.76
N SER A 191 -2.72 -13.50 5.45
CA SER A 191 -1.98 -14.13 4.35
C SER A 191 -2.85 -14.16 3.10
N VAL A 192 -2.37 -13.57 2.02
CA VAL A 192 -3.08 -13.52 0.73
C VAL A 192 -2.18 -14.02 -0.38
N ASN A 193 -2.71 -14.94 -1.20
CA ASN A 193 -2.03 -15.48 -2.36
C ASN A 193 -2.70 -14.95 -3.63
N TYR A 194 -2.02 -14.06 -4.32
CA TYR A 194 -2.48 -13.46 -5.57
C TYR A 194 -2.12 -14.37 -6.75
N LEU A 195 -3.12 -14.91 -7.44
CA LEU A 195 -2.92 -15.66 -8.68
C LEU A 195 -2.81 -14.68 -9.87
N ILE A 196 -1.60 -14.38 -10.26
CA ILE A 196 -1.29 -13.34 -11.26
C ILE A 196 -1.91 -13.68 -12.63
N ASN A 197 -2.03 -14.96 -12.97
CA ASN A 197 -2.70 -15.42 -14.19
C ASN A 197 -4.15 -14.93 -14.33
N ARG A 198 -4.81 -14.58 -13.20
CA ARG A 198 -6.17 -14.03 -13.18
C ARG A 198 -6.21 -12.51 -13.04
N LEU A 199 -5.07 -11.89 -12.76
CA LEU A 199 -4.96 -10.44 -12.56
C LEU A 199 -4.38 -9.72 -13.77
N GLN A 200 -3.53 -10.40 -14.55
CA GLN A 200 -2.82 -9.80 -15.67
C GLN A 200 -2.73 -10.77 -16.85
N PRO A 201 -2.81 -10.27 -18.09
CA PRO A 201 -2.50 -11.06 -19.27
C PRO A 201 -0.99 -11.36 -19.29
N LEU A 202 -0.64 -12.63 -19.16
CA LEU A 202 0.75 -13.09 -19.19
C LEU A 202 1.24 -13.36 -20.59
N PRO A 203 2.56 -13.22 -20.88
CA PRO A 203 3.17 -13.65 -22.14
C PRO A 203 2.90 -15.13 -22.40
N LYS A 204 2.81 -15.53 -23.68
CA LYS A 204 2.55 -16.93 -24.07
C LYS A 204 3.45 -17.95 -23.38
N ALA A 205 4.73 -17.63 -23.21
CA ALA A 205 5.69 -18.51 -22.54
C ALA A 205 5.37 -18.80 -21.05
N LEU A 206 4.51 -17.99 -20.41
CA LEU A 206 4.16 -18.11 -18.98
C LEU A 206 2.70 -18.50 -18.76
N GLN A 207 1.90 -18.71 -19.82
CA GLN A 207 0.46 -18.96 -19.69
C GLN A 207 0.14 -20.27 -18.95
N ASP A 208 0.98 -21.30 -19.10
CA ASP A 208 0.80 -22.60 -18.47
C ASP A 208 1.40 -22.67 -17.05
N THR A 209 2.19 -21.65 -16.68
CA THR A 209 2.80 -21.56 -15.35
C THR A 209 1.91 -20.75 -14.42
N GLN A 210 1.54 -21.32 -13.26
CA GLN A 210 0.82 -20.56 -12.26
C GLN A 210 1.80 -19.64 -11.54
N ILE A 211 1.62 -18.34 -11.69
CA ILE A 211 2.45 -17.32 -11.04
C ILE A 211 1.68 -16.78 -9.84
N ILE A 212 2.31 -16.87 -8.68
CA ILE A 212 1.69 -16.51 -7.41
C ILE A 212 2.57 -15.48 -6.71
N VAL A 213 1.92 -14.46 -6.15
CA VAL A 213 2.54 -13.57 -5.17
C VAL A 213 1.86 -13.81 -3.84
N SER A 214 2.60 -14.36 -2.88
CA SER A 214 2.12 -14.55 -1.52
C SER A 214 2.55 -13.38 -0.65
N LEU A 215 1.58 -12.73 -0.01
CA LEU A 215 1.81 -11.66 0.95
C LEU A 215 1.69 -12.22 2.37
N ASN A 216 2.72 -12.02 3.18
CA ASN A 216 2.83 -12.52 4.55
C ASN A 216 2.44 -14.00 4.67
N PRO A 217 3.03 -14.90 3.88
CA PRO A 217 2.65 -16.30 3.90
C PRO A 217 2.89 -16.93 5.25
N SER A 218 1.97 -17.80 5.68
CA SER A 218 2.06 -18.55 6.95
C SER A 218 3.03 -19.72 6.92
N SER A 219 3.47 -20.13 5.74
CA SER A 219 4.46 -21.17 5.49
C SER A 219 5.38 -20.75 4.36
N GLU A 220 6.52 -21.42 4.19
CA GLU A 220 7.48 -21.11 3.14
C GLU A 220 7.16 -21.87 1.86
N PRO A 221 7.13 -21.20 0.69
CA PRO A 221 7.11 -21.90 -0.60
C PRO A 221 8.37 -22.75 -0.77
N LYS A 222 8.27 -23.83 -1.54
CA LYS A 222 9.41 -24.68 -1.87
C LYS A 222 10.55 -23.82 -2.47
N PRO A 223 11.76 -23.83 -1.92
CA PRO A 223 12.83 -22.88 -2.31
C PRO A 223 13.12 -22.83 -3.80
N LYS A 224 13.08 -23.98 -4.48
CA LYS A 224 13.29 -24.09 -5.93
C LYS A 224 12.19 -23.47 -6.80
N LEU A 225 11.03 -23.16 -6.21
CA LEU A 225 9.89 -22.52 -6.88
C LEU A 225 9.80 -21.02 -6.59
N VAL A 226 10.64 -20.50 -5.68
CA VAL A 226 10.74 -19.07 -5.37
C VAL A 226 11.54 -18.37 -6.45
N GLN A 227 11.02 -17.27 -6.97
CA GLN A 227 11.67 -16.42 -7.97
C GLN A 227 12.25 -15.16 -7.34
N GLN A 228 11.51 -14.56 -6.40
CA GLN A 228 11.93 -13.32 -5.74
C GLN A 228 11.22 -13.15 -4.41
N GLU A 229 11.92 -12.54 -3.46
CA GLU A 229 11.36 -12.06 -2.21
C GLU A 229 11.58 -10.55 -2.09
N ILE A 230 10.56 -9.81 -1.67
CA ILE A 230 10.59 -8.36 -1.53
C ILE A 230 9.96 -7.98 -0.21
N GLN A 231 10.59 -7.06 0.51
CA GLN A 231 10.04 -6.42 1.69
C GLN A 231 9.39 -5.11 1.29
N TYR A 232 8.09 -4.98 1.57
CA TYR A 232 7.32 -3.76 1.36
C TYR A 232 6.91 -3.14 2.69
N SER A 233 6.60 -1.86 2.65
CA SER A 233 5.94 -1.18 3.76
C SER A 233 4.69 -0.51 3.24
N HIS A 234 3.55 -0.71 3.91
CA HIS A 234 2.29 -0.08 3.56
C HIS A 234 1.88 0.90 4.66
N PRO A 235 1.35 2.10 4.32
CA PRO A 235 0.81 2.99 5.32
C PRO A 235 -0.40 2.37 6.01
N VAL A 236 -0.53 2.59 7.31
CA VAL A 236 -1.65 2.14 8.12
C VAL A 236 -2.55 3.35 8.42
N PHE A 237 -3.82 3.26 8.04
CA PHE A 237 -4.76 4.37 8.14
C PHE A 237 -5.60 4.30 9.42
N ASP A 238 -4.93 4.35 10.58
CA ASP A 238 -5.59 4.52 11.86
C ASP A 238 -6.17 5.94 12.03
N MET A 239 -6.82 6.21 13.16
CA MET A 239 -7.42 7.52 13.42
C MET A 239 -6.41 8.67 13.37
N LYS A 240 -5.17 8.45 13.81
CA LYS A 240 -4.09 9.46 13.78
C LYS A 240 -3.65 9.75 12.35
N ALA A 241 -3.48 8.71 11.53
CA ALA A 241 -3.14 8.86 10.13
C ALA A 241 -4.23 9.62 9.34
N ILE A 242 -5.51 9.33 9.59
CA ILE A 242 -6.63 10.06 8.98
C ILE A 242 -6.66 11.53 9.40
N GLN A 243 -6.35 11.84 10.66
CA GLN A 243 -6.23 13.23 11.12
C GLN A 243 -5.04 13.93 10.45
N ALA A 244 -3.90 13.26 10.33
CA ALA A 244 -2.72 13.76 9.63
C ALA A 244 -3.02 14.05 8.15
N GLN A 245 -3.75 13.16 7.46
CA GLN A 245 -4.20 13.41 6.07
C GLN A 245 -5.06 14.67 5.96
N LYS A 246 -5.98 14.91 6.90
CA LYS A 246 -6.81 16.13 6.95
C LYS A 246 -5.97 17.39 7.19
N ALA A 247 -4.89 17.29 7.97
CA ALA A 247 -3.98 18.38 8.26
C ALA A 247 -2.90 18.61 7.18
N LEU A 248 -2.68 17.64 6.29
CA LEU A 248 -1.64 17.72 5.25
C LEU A 248 -1.70 19.02 4.40
N PRO A 249 -2.87 19.57 4.03
CA PRO A 249 -2.92 20.85 3.31
C PRO A 249 -2.26 22.03 4.04
N LEU A 250 -2.12 21.97 5.37
CA LEU A 250 -1.51 23.05 6.16
C LEU A 250 0.00 23.16 5.93
N ILE A 251 0.65 22.07 5.57
CA ILE A 251 2.11 22.00 5.37
C ILE A 251 2.53 21.94 3.90
N GLN A 252 1.60 21.87 2.96
CA GLN A 252 1.90 21.84 1.53
C GLN A 252 2.50 23.18 1.09
N GLY A 253 3.69 23.15 0.47
CA GLY A 253 4.43 24.32 0.01
C GLY A 253 5.15 25.09 1.13
N SER A 254 4.98 24.71 2.41
CA SER A 254 5.75 25.31 3.51
C SER A 254 7.24 25.06 3.28
N SER A 255 8.05 26.13 3.37
CA SER A 255 9.49 26.08 3.12
C SER A 255 9.86 25.43 1.76
N SER A 256 9.04 25.65 0.73
CA SER A 256 9.17 25.09 -0.63
C SER A 256 9.12 23.55 -0.70
N ILE A 257 8.51 22.89 0.28
CA ILE A 257 8.36 21.43 0.32
C ILE A 257 6.91 21.02 0.11
N TRP A 258 6.70 20.11 -0.82
CA TRP A 258 5.41 19.49 -1.13
C TRP A 258 5.45 17.99 -0.90
N TYR A 259 4.32 17.40 -0.62
CA TYR A 259 4.21 15.98 -0.29
C TYR A 259 3.16 15.30 -1.15
N CYS A 260 3.48 14.11 -1.69
CA CYS A 260 2.53 13.23 -2.36
C CYS A 260 2.92 11.76 -2.19
N GLY A 261 1.94 10.86 -2.32
CA GLY A 261 2.20 9.44 -2.22
C GLY A 261 0.96 8.64 -1.84
N ALA A 262 1.14 7.33 -1.62
CA ALA A 262 0.05 6.43 -1.25
C ALA A 262 -0.57 6.73 0.14
N TRP A 263 0.04 7.61 0.89
CA TRP A 263 -0.34 7.98 2.25
C TRP A 263 -1.04 9.37 2.35
N THR A 264 -1.11 10.12 1.24
CA THR A 264 -1.73 11.45 1.16
C THR A 264 -3.22 11.39 0.83
#